data_0458a4c8d962d3b8be544f4263123a62
#
_entry.id   0458a4c8d962d3b8be544f4263123a62
#
_cell.length_a   1.000
_cell.length_b   1.000
_cell.length_c   1.000
_cell.angle_alpha   90.00
_cell.angle_beta   90.00
_cell.angle_gamma   90.00
#
_symmetry.space_group_name_H-M   'P 1'
#
loop_
_entity.id
_entity.type
_entity.pdbx_description
1 polymer ?
#
loop_
_entity_poly.entity_id
_entity_poly.type
_entity_poly.pdbx_seq_one_letter_code
_entity_poly.pdbx_strand_id
1 'polypeptide(L)'
;MFAQVFGTCTFGLNGHVITVEVDISRASPAFDIVGLPAVSVKESKERVQSAIRNSGYFFPIEKVTVNLAPADLKKDGSCLDLPIAMWVLAASGVIPKEVLASVMFIGELSLQGEIRSVPGVLSMVLAGREAGISTFFMSPAVAGEALLCENVTVYAPRTLGELVEYLLGHSPMAPAKRREAAESKLSDVDFAEVQGQIMAKRAMEIAAAGSHNVLMTGPPGSGKTMLARRITTILPPMTREEALEVTKIYSVAGLFKAEDIIRERPFRSPHHTISMAGLIGGGTIPRPGEVTLAHNGVLFLDELPEFPRAVLEVLRQPLEDREVHISRVNASFVYPSDFVLIAAMNPCPCGYLGDPDHPCTCSDGEIRSYGRKISGPLLDRIDLHVSVMRPKYSELTATIKGESSARIAERVAAARAMQSERLSEWHMQNNAQMGHRQLRETCRLNAEGSELLREVFEKLHLSARSYDRIIKVSRTIADLAGTSEIKPEHVAEALSYRNMLPRRS
;
A
#
# COMPACT_ATOMS: atom_id res chain seq x y z
N MET A 1 31.55 19.87 -25.36
CA MET A 1 31.10 18.67 -24.63
C MET A 1 30.05 19.15 -23.63
N PHE A 2 28.78 18.83 -23.87
CA PHE A 2 27.73 19.20 -22.92
C PHE A 2 27.83 18.23 -21.74
N ALA A 3 28.17 18.73 -20.56
CA ALA A 3 28.03 17.93 -19.35
C ALA A 3 26.54 17.94 -18.95
N GLN A 4 26.08 16.84 -18.44
CA GLN A 4 24.71 16.67 -17.94
C GLN A 4 24.80 16.27 -16.48
N VAL A 5 23.89 16.79 -15.66
CA VAL A 5 23.71 16.32 -14.28
C VAL A 5 22.38 15.58 -14.20
N PHE A 6 22.40 14.45 -13.54
CA PHE A 6 21.19 13.66 -13.33
C PHE A 6 20.56 13.96 -11.97
N GLY A 7 19.31 14.34 -12.02
CA GLY A 7 18.39 14.35 -10.90
C GLY A 7 17.29 13.35 -11.13
N THR A 8 16.34 13.29 -10.23
CA THR A 8 15.18 12.41 -10.35
C THR A 8 13.99 13.03 -9.62
N CYS A 9 12.80 12.70 -10.09
CA CYS A 9 11.55 13.03 -9.41
C CYS A 9 10.61 11.82 -9.45
N THR A 10 9.64 11.79 -8.54
CA THR A 10 8.60 10.76 -8.55
C THR A 10 7.39 11.22 -9.34
N PHE A 11 6.80 10.30 -10.11
CA PHE A 11 5.52 10.46 -10.76
C PHE A 11 4.66 9.23 -10.42
N GLY A 12 3.66 9.40 -9.58
CA GLY A 12 3.00 8.28 -8.93
C GLY A 12 3.97 7.53 -8.01
N LEU A 13 4.13 6.22 -8.22
CA LEU A 13 5.08 5.38 -7.47
C LEU A 13 6.43 5.22 -8.18
N ASN A 14 6.56 5.69 -9.41
CA ASN A 14 7.76 5.49 -10.21
C ASN A 14 8.69 6.70 -10.13
N GLY A 15 9.99 6.43 -10.06
CA GLY A 15 11.01 7.43 -10.25
C GLY A 15 11.23 7.70 -11.74
N HIS A 16 11.57 8.94 -12.08
CA HIS A 16 11.91 9.35 -13.43
C HIS A 16 13.22 10.13 -13.40
N VAL A 17 14.16 9.69 -14.21
CA VAL A 17 15.45 10.41 -14.35
C VAL A 17 15.21 11.72 -15.07
N ILE A 18 15.72 12.80 -14.50
CA ILE A 18 15.66 14.16 -15.04
C ILE A 18 17.07 14.59 -15.39
N THR A 19 17.28 14.94 -16.64
CA THR A 19 18.51 15.60 -17.05
C THR A 19 18.39 17.08 -16.78
N VAL A 20 19.33 17.59 -15.98
CA VAL A 20 19.44 19.02 -15.67
C VAL A 20 20.52 19.60 -16.56
N GLU A 21 20.18 20.62 -17.32
CA GLU A 21 21.06 21.37 -18.20
C GLU A 21 21.06 22.84 -17.75
N VAL A 22 22.24 23.49 -17.70
CA VAL A 22 22.35 24.91 -17.32
C VAL A 22 23.14 25.65 -18.38
N ASP A 23 22.58 26.78 -18.81
CA ASP A 23 23.26 27.75 -19.66
C ASP A 23 23.47 29.06 -18.89
N ILE A 24 24.70 29.58 -18.95
CA ILE A 24 25.05 30.87 -18.37
C ILE A 24 25.41 31.82 -19.52
N SER A 25 24.56 32.78 -19.79
CA SER A 25 24.70 33.73 -20.92
C SER A 25 24.89 35.15 -20.46
N ARG A 26 25.74 35.92 -21.20
CA ARG A 26 25.99 37.32 -20.93
C ARG A 26 24.76 38.18 -21.27
N ALA A 27 23.82 38.26 -20.32
CA ALA A 27 22.59 39.03 -20.41
C ALA A 27 22.27 39.63 -19.04
N SER A 28 21.22 40.45 -18.96
CA SER A 28 20.76 41.00 -17.67
C SER A 28 20.53 39.86 -16.66
N PRO A 29 20.93 40.07 -15.39
CA PRO A 29 20.79 39.05 -14.33
C PRO A 29 19.39 38.46 -14.28
N ALA A 30 19.30 37.17 -14.45
CA ALA A 30 18.05 36.42 -14.34
C ALA A 30 18.35 34.96 -13.96
N PHE A 31 17.41 34.31 -13.30
CA PHE A 31 17.47 32.87 -13.04
C PHE A 31 16.15 32.23 -13.47
N ASP A 32 16.17 31.50 -14.58
CA ASP A 32 14.99 30.91 -15.20
C ASP A 32 15.06 29.39 -15.19
N ILE A 33 13.93 28.74 -14.87
CA ILE A 33 13.79 27.27 -14.93
C ILE A 33 12.70 26.95 -15.95
N VAL A 34 13.05 26.15 -16.95
CA VAL A 34 12.17 25.69 -18.04
C VAL A 34 12.06 24.15 -18.06
N GLY A 35 11.15 23.58 -18.84
CA GLY A 35 10.92 22.13 -18.89
C GLY A 35 9.75 21.68 -18.00
N LEU A 36 8.61 22.41 -18.05
CA LEU A 36 7.38 22.17 -17.27
C LEU A 36 7.59 22.09 -15.75
N PRO A 37 8.30 23.06 -15.12
CA PRO A 37 8.42 23.10 -13.68
C PRO A 37 7.09 23.45 -13.01
N ALA A 38 6.69 22.71 -11.96
CA ALA A 38 5.61 23.12 -11.07
C ALA A 38 6.02 24.35 -10.24
N VAL A 39 5.09 24.90 -9.47
CA VAL A 39 5.37 26.06 -8.59
C VAL A 39 6.49 25.76 -7.61
N SER A 40 6.45 24.58 -6.97
CA SER A 40 7.48 24.08 -6.04
C SER A 40 8.89 24.08 -6.64
N VAL A 41 9.03 23.69 -7.91
CA VAL A 41 10.32 23.69 -8.64
C VAL A 41 10.72 25.13 -9.05
N LYS A 42 9.76 25.99 -9.32
CA LYS A 42 10.08 27.41 -9.59
C LYS A 42 10.63 28.13 -8.35
N GLU A 43 10.17 27.77 -7.16
CA GLU A 43 10.67 28.25 -5.88
C GLU A 43 12.10 27.76 -5.57
N SER A 44 12.60 26.72 -6.25
CA SER A 44 13.99 26.27 -6.15
C SER A 44 15.01 27.34 -6.47
N LYS A 45 14.65 28.35 -7.29
CA LYS A 45 15.51 29.47 -7.61
C LYS A 45 16.08 30.14 -6.36
N GLU A 46 15.18 30.51 -5.44
CA GLU A 46 15.56 31.20 -4.21
C GLU A 46 16.37 30.34 -3.27
N ARG A 47 15.96 29.05 -3.16
CA ARG A 47 16.66 28.09 -2.30
C ARG A 47 18.06 27.79 -2.81
N VAL A 48 18.21 27.49 -4.08
CA VAL A 48 19.49 27.16 -4.72
C VAL A 48 20.45 28.38 -4.67
N GLN A 49 19.97 29.57 -5.03
CA GLN A 49 20.80 30.78 -5.01
C GLN A 49 21.29 31.09 -3.59
N SER A 50 20.41 31.04 -2.60
CA SER A 50 20.76 31.28 -1.21
C SER A 50 21.71 30.20 -0.66
N ALA A 51 21.44 28.94 -0.95
CA ALA A 51 22.26 27.80 -0.50
C ALA A 51 23.69 27.89 -1.04
N ILE A 52 23.88 28.24 -2.33
CA ILE A 52 25.20 28.41 -2.94
C ILE A 52 25.97 29.55 -2.25
N ARG A 53 25.33 30.71 -2.09
CA ARG A 53 25.96 31.88 -1.45
C ARG A 53 26.30 31.61 0.02
N ASN A 54 25.40 31.06 0.77
CA ASN A 54 25.56 30.76 2.19
C ASN A 54 26.56 29.62 2.44
N SER A 55 26.84 28.78 1.42
CA SER A 55 27.91 27.78 1.45
C SER A 55 29.28 28.37 1.07
N GLY A 56 29.39 29.68 0.84
CA GLY A 56 30.66 30.37 0.55
C GLY A 56 31.05 30.35 -0.94
N TYR A 57 30.17 29.97 -1.85
CA TYR A 57 30.45 29.95 -3.28
C TYR A 57 29.79 31.11 -4.02
N PHE A 58 30.39 31.50 -5.12
CA PHE A 58 29.88 32.59 -5.97
C PHE A 58 28.71 32.06 -6.82
N PHE A 59 27.59 32.78 -6.81
CA PHE A 59 26.49 32.55 -7.75
C PHE A 59 26.60 33.51 -8.93
N PRO A 60 26.53 33.05 -10.20
CA PRO A 60 26.66 33.89 -11.38
C PRO A 60 25.76 35.12 -11.36
N ILE A 61 26.30 36.25 -11.75
CA ILE A 61 25.55 37.52 -11.92
C ILE A 61 24.92 37.62 -13.31
N GLU A 62 25.32 36.76 -14.23
CA GLU A 62 24.76 36.63 -15.57
C GLU A 62 23.40 35.96 -15.56
N LYS A 63 22.78 35.87 -16.76
CA LYS A 63 21.54 35.11 -16.90
C LYS A 63 21.81 33.60 -16.81
N VAL A 64 21.22 32.92 -15.82
CA VAL A 64 21.24 31.48 -15.63
C VAL A 64 19.90 30.91 -16.13
N THR A 65 19.96 30.00 -17.09
CA THR A 65 18.78 29.26 -17.57
C THR A 65 18.97 27.76 -17.30
N VAL A 66 18.05 27.18 -16.52
CA VAL A 66 18.02 25.73 -16.22
C VAL A 66 16.94 25.07 -17.04
N ASN A 67 17.31 24.07 -17.83
CA ASN A 67 16.36 23.22 -18.55
C ASN A 67 16.27 21.86 -17.87
N LEU A 68 15.04 21.39 -17.63
CA LEU A 68 14.73 20.11 -17.00
C LEU A 68 14.12 19.18 -18.05
N ALA A 69 14.90 18.24 -18.59
CA ALA A 69 14.45 17.29 -19.59
C ALA A 69 14.03 15.95 -18.96
N PRO A 70 13.01 15.25 -19.51
CA PRO A 70 12.23 15.56 -20.72
C PRO A 70 11.13 16.64 -20.47
N ALA A 71 10.76 17.37 -21.51
CA ALA A 71 9.82 18.51 -21.40
C ALA A 71 8.34 18.10 -21.29
N ASP A 72 7.99 16.87 -21.57
CA ASP A 72 6.63 16.30 -21.53
C ASP A 72 6.20 15.89 -20.10
N LEU A 73 7.16 15.69 -19.21
CA LEU A 73 6.91 15.32 -17.81
C LEU A 73 6.86 16.58 -16.93
N LYS A 74 5.77 16.77 -16.19
CA LYS A 74 5.68 17.83 -15.18
C LYS A 74 6.53 17.49 -13.97
N LYS A 75 7.53 18.30 -13.64
CA LYS A 75 8.39 18.14 -12.46
C LYS A 75 7.76 18.84 -11.27
N ASP A 76 7.65 18.11 -10.16
CA ASP A 76 7.10 18.63 -8.91
C ASP A 76 7.98 18.23 -7.72
N GLY A 77 7.86 18.98 -6.64
CA GLY A 77 8.67 18.80 -5.43
C GLY A 77 10.00 19.54 -5.45
N SER A 78 10.76 19.36 -4.37
CA SER A 78 12.04 20.04 -4.12
C SER A 78 13.27 19.15 -4.36
N CYS A 79 13.04 17.92 -4.87
CA CYS A 79 14.11 16.92 -5.09
C CYS A 79 15.17 17.33 -6.12
N LEU A 80 14.89 18.36 -6.92
CA LEU A 80 15.77 18.87 -7.95
C LEU A 80 16.64 20.04 -7.47
N ASP A 81 16.51 20.55 -6.24
CA ASP A 81 17.32 21.65 -5.74
C ASP A 81 18.80 21.31 -5.77
N LEU A 82 19.17 20.13 -5.26
CA LEU A 82 20.55 19.69 -5.20
C LEU A 82 21.18 19.50 -6.59
N PRO A 83 20.58 18.76 -7.56
CA PRO A 83 21.16 18.64 -8.90
C PRO A 83 21.25 19.99 -9.64
N ILE A 84 20.30 20.90 -9.45
CA ILE A 84 20.38 22.25 -10.03
C ILE A 84 21.57 23.00 -9.45
N ALA A 85 21.77 22.99 -8.12
CA ALA A 85 22.90 23.65 -7.47
C ALA A 85 24.25 23.09 -7.95
N MET A 86 24.36 21.77 -8.05
CA MET A 86 25.58 21.10 -8.52
C MET A 86 25.93 21.52 -9.93
N TRP A 87 24.92 21.60 -10.81
CA TRP A 87 25.17 22.01 -12.19
C TRP A 87 25.51 23.50 -12.32
N VAL A 88 24.88 24.38 -11.54
CA VAL A 88 25.25 25.82 -11.49
C VAL A 88 26.70 25.97 -11.05
N LEU A 89 27.16 25.25 -10.02
CA LEU A 89 28.53 25.28 -9.54
C LEU A 89 29.53 24.76 -10.60
N ALA A 90 29.17 23.73 -11.34
CA ALA A 90 29.99 23.21 -12.43
C ALA A 90 30.03 24.13 -13.64
N ALA A 91 28.91 24.75 -14.00
CA ALA A 91 28.85 25.73 -15.08
C ALA A 91 29.65 27.03 -14.75
N SER A 92 29.77 27.37 -13.46
CA SER A 92 30.57 28.47 -12.95
C SER A 92 32.06 28.13 -12.77
N GLY A 93 32.46 26.89 -13.07
CA GLY A 93 33.88 26.45 -12.96
C GLY A 93 34.32 26.13 -11.53
N VAL A 94 33.43 26.04 -10.56
CA VAL A 94 33.75 25.67 -9.17
C VAL A 94 34.03 24.16 -9.07
N ILE A 95 33.30 23.34 -9.81
CA ILE A 95 33.43 21.86 -9.81
C ILE A 95 33.76 21.38 -11.22
N PRO A 96 34.68 20.40 -11.40
CA PRO A 96 34.92 19.76 -12.69
C PRO A 96 33.67 19.07 -13.22
N LYS A 97 33.29 19.31 -14.47
CA LYS A 97 32.07 18.74 -15.08
C LYS A 97 32.14 17.22 -15.21
N GLU A 98 33.33 16.68 -15.36
CA GLU A 98 33.60 15.26 -15.54
C GLU A 98 33.15 14.42 -14.32
N VAL A 99 33.24 15.01 -13.12
CA VAL A 99 32.88 14.33 -11.87
C VAL A 99 31.35 14.12 -11.76
N LEU A 100 30.57 14.90 -12.51
CA LEU A 100 29.11 14.89 -12.42
C LEU A 100 28.46 13.90 -13.42
N ALA A 101 29.19 13.43 -14.40
CA ALA A 101 28.65 12.69 -15.56
C ALA A 101 28.08 11.30 -15.24
N SER A 102 28.50 10.67 -14.12
CA SER A 102 28.12 9.30 -13.75
C SER A 102 27.44 9.19 -12.40
N VAL A 103 27.00 10.32 -11.85
CA VAL A 103 26.41 10.39 -10.51
C VAL A 103 25.04 11.04 -10.53
N MET A 104 24.21 10.73 -9.53
CA MET A 104 22.88 11.31 -9.37
C MET A 104 22.77 12.02 -8.02
N PHE A 105 22.16 13.19 -8.05
CA PHE A 105 21.90 14.00 -6.87
C PHE A 105 20.42 14.04 -6.54
N ILE A 106 20.07 13.83 -5.28
CA ILE A 106 18.68 13.79 -4.79
C ILE A 106 18.59 14.56 -3.48
N GLY A 107 17.82 15.64 -3.44
CA GLY A 107 17.63 16.37 -2.19
C GLY A 107 17.11 17.80 -2.37
N GLU A 108 16.44 18.26 -1.34
CA GLU A 108 16.06 19.66 -1.16
C GLU A 108 17.22 20.42 -0.50
N LEU A 109 17.37 21.68 -0.82
CA LEU A 109 18.32 22.57 -0.15
C LEU A 109 17.61 23.55 0.79
N SER A 110 18.10 23.65 2.02
CA SER A 110 17.77 24.79 2.87
C SER A 110 18.48 26.04 2.40
N LEU A 111 18.03 27.21 2.83
CA LEU A 111 18.68 28.47 2.52
C LEU A 111 20.13 28.53 3.06
N GLN A 112 20.45 27.74 4.08
CA GLN A 112 21.79 27.62 4.67
C GLN A 112 22.67 26.57 4.00
N GLY A 113 22.16 25.88 2.94
CA GLY A 113 22.90 24.85 2.22
C GLY A 113 22.83 23.47 2.85
N GLU A 114 21.95 23.22 3.81
CA GLU A 114 21.71 21.86 4.31
C GLU A 114 20.98 21.03 3.27
N ILE A 115 21.39 19.77 3.11
CA ILE A 115 20.74 18.80 2.23
C ILE A 115 19.64 18.08 3.02
N ARG A 116 18.39 18.35 2.65
CA ARG A 116 17.19 17.80 3.30
C ARG A 116 16.65 16.60 2.56
N SER A 117 15.97 15.74 3.32
CA SER A 117 15.30 14.55 2.79
C SER A 117 14.09 14.92 1.92
N VAL A 118 13.85 14.08 0.93
CA VAL A 118 12.65 14.13 0.07
C VAL A 118 11.94 12.79 0.09
N PRO A 119 10.61 12.73 -0.09
CA PRO A 119 9.88 11.47 -0.15
C PRO A 119 10.13 10.73 -1.47
N GLY A 120 10.03 9.40 -1.47
CA GLY A 120 10.12 8.57 -2.67
C GLY A 120 11.55 8.25 -3.14
N VAL A 121 12.53 8.36 -2.25
CA VAL A 121 13.94 8.13 -2.58
C VAL A 121 14.18 6.72 -3.13
N LEU A 122 13.51 5.69 -2.59
CA LEU A 122 13.65 4.33 -3.10
C LEU A 122 13.27 4.23 -4.59
N SER A 123 12.14 4.80 -4.97
CA SER A 123 11.70 4.84 -6.38
C SER A 123 12.66 5.62 -7.27
N MET A 124 13.22 6.72 -6.74
CA MET A 124 14.19 7.57 -7.43
C MET A 124 15.50 6.83 -7.70
N VAL A 125 16.03 6.13 -6.69
CA VAL A 125 17.29 5.35 -6.79
C VAL A 125 17.11 4.15 -7.73
N LEU A 126 15.98 3.46 -7.67
CA LEU A 126 15.67 2.36 -8.59
C LEU A 126 15.67 2.84 -10.05
N ALA A 127 15.03 3.98 -10.35
CA ALA A 127 15.04 4.56 -11.70
C ALA A 127 16.44 4.97 -12.14
N GLY A 128 17.25 5.55 -11.26
CA GLY A 128 18.65 5.89 -11.56
C GLY A 128 19.48 4.66 -11.86
N ARG A 129 19.33 3.58 -11.09
CA ARG A 129 20.01 2.31 -11.33
C ARG A 129 19.62 1.68 -12.68
N GLU A 130 18.33 1.69 -13.02
CA GLU A 130 17.84 1.23 -14.33
C GLU A 130 18.42 2.04 -15.49
N ALA A 131 18.71 3.32 -15.27
CA ALA A 131 19.39 4.20 -16.22
C ALA A 131 20.94 4.01 -16.23
N GLY A 132 21.49 3.05 -15.47
CA GLY A 132 22.91 2.73 -15.42
C GLY A 132 23.72 3.58 -14.42
N ILE A 133 23.07 4.36 -13.54
CA ILE A 133 23.73 5.15 -12.53
C ILE A 133 23.87 4.33 -11.25
N SER A 134 25.10 4.22 -10.73
CA SER A 134 25.39 3.44 -9.52
C SER A 134 25.80 4.29 -8.32
N THR A 135 26.07 5.59 -8.50
CA THR A 135 26.54 6.48 -7.44
C THR A 135 25.52 7.60 -7.17
N PHE A 136 25.13 7.73 -5.92
CA PHE A 136 24.06 8.65 -5.49
C PHE A 136 24.53 9.54 -4.34
N PHE A 137 24.15 10.80 -4.38
CA PHE A 137 24.36 11.78 -3.30
C PHE A 137 23.00 12.25 -2.77
N MET A 138 22.80 12.18 -1.46
CA MET A 138 21.53 12.55 -0.83
C MET A 138 21.67 12.85 0.66
N SER A 139 20.58 13.29 1.28
CA SER A 139 20.54 13.54 2.73
C SER A 139 20.82 12.26 3.53
N PRO A 140 21.58 12.37 4.66
CA PRO A 140 21.79 11.24 5.58
C PRO A 140 20.50 10.58 6.09
N ALA A 141 19.42 11.35 6.20
CA ALA A 141 18.15 10.87 6.72
C ALA A 141 17.47 9.79 5.83
N VAL A 142 17.83 9.72 4.54
CA VAL A 142 17.23 8.78 3.56
C VAL A 142 18.26 7.86 2.92
N ALA A 143 19.52 7.92 3.33
CA ALA A 143 20.58 7.06 2.80
C ALA A 143 20.30 5.57 3.08
N GLY A 144 19.73 5.24 4.24
CA GLY A 144 19.32 3.86 4.58
C GLY A 144 18.26 3.32 3.62
N GLU A 145 17.29 4.15 3.23
CA GLU A 145 16.26 3.81 2.24
C GLU A 145 16.87 3.54 0.86
N ALA A 146 17.78 4.38 0.41
CA ALA A 146 18.49 4.20 -0.87
C ALA A 146 19.29 2.90 -0.93
N LEU A 147 19.89 2.49 0.19
CA LEU A 147 20.65 1.24 0.31
C LEU A 147 19.81 -0.04 0.32
N LEU A 148 18.48 0.06 0.27
CA LEU A 148 17.59 -1.07 -0.03
C LEU A 148 17.71 -1.52 -1.50
N CYS A 149 18.15 -0.61 -2.37
CA CYS A 149 18.50 -0.93 -3.74
C CYS A 149 19.88 -1.59 -3.79
N GLU A 150 19.99 -2.74 -4.47
CA GLU A 150 21.24 -3.47 -4.62
C GLU A 150 22.16 -2.81 -5.67
N ASN A 151 23.45 -3.00 -5.51
CA ASN A 151 24.48 -2.52 -6.44
C ASN A 151 24.51 -1.01 -6.63
N VAL A 152 24.28 -0.25 -5.55
CA VAL A 152 24.40 1.20 -5.52
C VAL A 152 25.39 1.65 -4.45
N THR A 153 26.08 2.74 -4.72
CA THR A 153 26.94 3.44 -3.76
C THR A 153 26.27 4.75 -3.38
N VAL A 154 26.04 4.97 -2.08
CA VAL A 154 25.34 6.14 -1.58
C VAL A 154 26.30 6.95 -0.72
N TYR A 155 26.43 8.22 -1.03
CA TYR A 155 27.11 9.21 -0.21
C TYR A 155 26.09 10.14 0.44
N ALA A 156 26.31 10.48 1.69
CA ALA A 156 25.33 11.17 2.52
C ALA A 156 25.86 12.46 3.14
N PRO A 157 26.24 13.48 2.33
CA PRO A 157 26.67 14.78 2.82
C PRO A 157 25.52 15.49 3.54
N ARG A 158 25.87 16.24 4.62
CA ARG A 158 24.89 17.04 5.36
C ARG A 158 24.65 18.40 4.73
N THR A 159 25.67 18.95 4.06
CA THR A 159 25.61 20.30 3.46
C THR A 159 26.15 20.31 2.04
N LEU A 160 25.74 21.31 1.28
CA LEU A 160 26.27 21.58 -0.06
C LEU A 160 27.79 21.80 -0.03
N GLY A 161 28.31 22.53 0.99
CA GLY A 161 29.74 22.74 1.16
C GLY A 161 30.52 21.46 1.35
N GLU A 162 30.05 20.56 2.25
CA GLU A 162 30.67 19.24 2.47
C GLU A 162 30.72 18.41 1.16
N LEU A 163 29.65 18.45 0.38
CA LEU A 163 29.59 17.77 -0.92
C LEU A 163 30.60 18.33 -1.92
N VAL A 164 30.71 19.66 -2.02
CA VAL A 164 31.65 20.34 -2.94
C VAL A 164 33.08 20.01 -2.56
N GLU A 165 33.46 20.13 -1.27
CA GLU A 165 34.81 19.79 -0.79
C GLU A 165 35.21 18.34 -1.07
N TYR A 166 34.24 17.41 -0.97
CA TYR A 166 34.48 16.02 -1.35
C TYR A 166 34.71 15.86 -2.85
N LEU A 167 33.91 16.50 -3.71
CA LEU A 167 34.03 16.40 -5.17
C LEU A 167 35.31 17.09 -5.70
N LEU A 168 35.83 18.08 -4.98
CA LEU A 168 37.13 18.72 -5.25
C LEU A 168 38.33 17.90 -4.75
N GLY A 169 38.07 16.79 -3.99
CA GLY A 169 39.12 15.96 -3.41
C GLY A 169 39.80 16.56 -2.17
N HIS A 170 39.23 17.63 -1.61
CA HIS A 170 39.79 18.30 -0.43
C HIS A 170 39.43 17.58 0.88
N SER A 171 38.31 16.88 0.91
CA SER A 171 37.84 16.16 2.10
C SER A 171 37.38 14.76 1.75
N PRO A 172 37.82 13.70 2.48
CA PRO A 172 37.33 12.36 2.23
C PRO A 172 35.89 12.16 2.74
N MET A 173 35.08 11.40 2.00
CA MET A 173 33.75 10.98 2.44
C MET A 173 33.58 9.48 2.26
N ALA A 174 33.24 8.78 3.33
CA ALA A 174 32.96 7.35 3.25
C ALA A 174 31.52 7.11 2.70
N PRO A 175 31.32 6.11 1.86
CA PRO A 175 29.99 5.72 1.47
C PRO A 175 29.15 5.26 2.67
N ALA A 176 27.87 5.57 2.64
CA ALA A 176 26.92 5.15 3.64
C ALA A 176 26.85 3.60 3.66
N LYS A 177 26.72 3.03 4.85
CA LYS A 177 26.60 1.59 5.05
C LYS A 177 25.16 1.27 5.49
N ARG A 178 24.64 0.17 4.98
CA ARG A 178 23.38 -0.38 5.47
C ARG A 178 23.56 -0.77 6.93
N ARG A 179 22.69 -0.29 7.80
CA ARG A 179 22.62 -0.79 9.16
C ARG A 179 21.88 -2.12 9.16
N GLU A 180 22.36 -3.05 9.97
CA GLU A 180 21.60 -4.28 10.20
C GLU A 180 20.27 -3.90 10.87
N ALA A 181 19.19 -4.37 10.28
CA ALA A 181 17.88 -4.16 10.87
C ALA A 181 17.81 -4.82 12.24
N ALA A 182 17.35 -4.09 13.24
CA ALA A 182 16.94 -4.72 14.50
C ALA A 182 15.85 -5.76 14.16
N GLU A 183 15.93 -6.94 14.74
CA GLU A 183 14.91 -7.98 14.57
C GLU A 183 13.53 -7.37 14.79
N SER A 184 12.66 -7.54 13.80
CA SER A 184 11.28 -7.06 13.87
C SER A 184 10.65 -7.67 15.11
N LYS A 185 10.12 -6.85 16.01
CA LYS A 185 9.36 -7.33 17.16
C LYS A 185 8.17 -8.11 16.61
N LEU A 186 8.18 -9.42 16.85
CA LEU A 186 6.99 -10.25 16.63
C LEU A 186 5.79 -9.54 17.24
N SER A 187 4.69 -9.47 16.49
CA SER A 187 3.44 -8.89 16.96
C SER A 187 3.07 -9.51 18.31
N ASP A 188 2.85 -8.67 19.34
CA ASP A 188 2.49 -9.12 20.69
C ASP A 188 1.10 -9.77 20.76
N VAL A 189 0.38 -9.97 19.63
CA VAL A 189 -0.97 -10.52 19.56
C VAL A 189 -1.01 -11.92 18.93
N ASP A 190 -1.83 -12.81 19.48
CA ASP A 190 -1.98 -14.19 19.03
C ASP A 190 -3.47 -14.60 18.98
N PHE A 191 -3.86 -15.47 18.03
CA PHE A 191 -5.20 -16.04 17.96
C PHE A 191 -5.54 -16.92 19.16
N ALA A 192 -4.56 -17.43 19.89
CA ALA A 192 -4.78 -18.18 21.14
C ALA A 192 -5.45 -17.34 22.23
N GLU A 193 -5.34 -16.01 22.18
CA GLU A 193 -5.98 -15.10 23.14
C GLU A 193 -7.48 -14.92 22.84
N VAL A 194 -7.95 -15.29 21.65
CA VAL A 194 -9.36 -15.19 21.27
C VAL A 194 -10.09 -16.40 21.83
N GLN A 195 -10.93 -16.19 22.82
CA GLN A 195 -11.74 -17.27 23.40
C GLN A 195 -13.04 -17.46 22.62
N GLY A 196 -13.46 -18.71 22.44
CA GLY A 196 -14.65 -19.04 21.67
C GLY A 196 -14.53 -18.63 20.19
N GLN A 197 -15.59 -18.02 19.63
CA GLN A 197 -15.62 -17.40 18.30
C GLN A 197 -15.23 -18.33 17.15
N ILE A 198 -15.58 -19.64 17.22
CA ILE A 198 -15.11 -20.68 16.29
C ILE A 198 -15.37 -20.31 14.83
N MET A 199 -16.61 -19.86 14.50
CA MET A 199 -16.98 -19.49 13.14
C MET A 199 -16.21 -18.26 12.64
N ALA A 200 -15.98 -17.27 13.52
CA ALA A 200 -15.23 -16.09 13.15
C ALA A 200 -13.74 -16.38 12.93
N LYS A 201 -13.12 -17.20 13.78
CA LYS A 201 -11.75 -17.69 13.59
C LYS A 201 -11.61 -18.44 12.27
N ARG A 202 -12.54 -19.35 11.98
CA ARG A 202 -12.55 -20.12 10.73
C ARG A 202 -12.72 -19.22 9.52
N ALA A 203 -13.60 -18.22 9.58
CA ALA A 203 -13.75 -17.24 8.52
C ALA A 203 -12.45 -16.43 8.29
N MET A 204 -11.71 -16.05 9.35
CA MET A 204 -10.42 -15.39 9.23
C MET A 204 -9.34 -16.29 8.63
N GLU A 205 -9.32 -17.57 8.98
CA GLU A 205 -8.43 -18.58 8.38
C GLU A 205 -8.68 -18.70 6.87
N ILE A 206 -9.96 -18.83 6.47
CA ILE A 206 -10.36 -18.89 5.05
C ILE A 206 -9.99 -17.58 4.34
N ALA A 207 -10.23 -16.43 4.97
CA ALA A 207 -9.89 -15.13 4.43
C ALA A 207 -8.37 -14.99 4.21
N ALA A 208 -7.56 -15.41 5.17
CA ALA A 208 -6.10 -15.38 5.07
C ALA A 208 -5.60 -16.35 3.98
N ALA A 209 -6.18 -17.55 3.90
CA ALA A 209 -5.80 -18.56 2.91
C ALA A 209 -6.15 -18.16 1.48
N GLY A 210 -7.32 -17.56 1.23
CA GLY A 210 -7.81 -17.25 -0.11
C GLY A 210 -7.72 -15.76 -0.51
N SER A 211 -7.30 -14.87 0.35
CA SER A 211 -7.43 -13.40 0.22
C SER A 211 -8.89 -12.95 0.09
N HIS A 212 -9.80 -13.56 0.84
CA HIS A 212 -11.23 -13.23 0.79
C HIS A 212 -11.60 -12.06 1.69
N ASN A 213 -12.50 -11.22 1.22
CA ASN A 213 -13.06 -10.10 1.98
C ASN A 213 -14.06 -10.60 3.02
N VAL A 214 -14.05 -10.00 4.22
CA VAL A 214 -14.87 -10.41 5.37
C VAL A 214 -15.74 -9.25 5.87
N LEU A 215 -17.02 -9.54 6.13
CA LEU A 215 -17.92 -8.69 6.91
C LEU A 215 -18.25 -9.36 8.24
N MET A 216 -17.85 -8.74 9.32
CA MET A 216 -18.20 -9.16 10.68
C MET A 216 -19.40 -8.37 11.19
N THR A 217 -20.46 -9.06 11.58
CA THR A 217 -21.64 -8.45 12.18
C THR A 217 -21.81 -8.92 13.61
N GLY A 218 -21.98 -8.04 14.57
CA GLY A 218 -22.19 -8.43 15.97
C GLY A 218 -22.35 -7.25 16.92
N PRO A 219 -22.82 -7.49 18.15
CA PRO A 219 -23.06 -6.44 19.12
C PRO A 219 -21.77 -5.68 19.52
N PRO A 220 -21.89 -4.50 20.11
CA PRO A 220 -20.75 -3.79 20.68
C PRO A 220 -20.01 -4.67 21.72
N GLY A 221 -18.68 -4.61 21.72
CA GLY A 221 -17.84 -5.40 22.64
C GLY A 221 -17.74 -6.89 22.31
N SER A 222 -18.18 -7.36 21.13
CA SER A 222 -18.05 -8.76 20.72
C SER A 222 -16.63 -9.15 20.24
N GLY A 223 -15.66 -8.25 20.20
CA GLY A 223 -14.29 -8.55 19.83
C GLY A 223 -13.95 -8.47 18.34
N LYS A 224 -14.79 -7.84 17.51
CA LYS A 224 -14.59 -7.68 16.05
C LYS A 224 -13.24 -7.05 15.70
N THR A 225 -12.91 -5.93 16.33
CA THR A 225 -11.62 -5.22 16.12
C THR A 225 -10.42 -6.05 16.58
N MET A 226 -10.60 -6.83 17.66
CA MET A 226 -9.59 -7.75 18.18
C MET A 226 -9.28 -8.87 17.18
N LEU A 227 -10.31 -9.48 16.57
CA LEU A 227 -10.18 -10.49 15.52
C LEU A 227 -9.51 -9.92 14.27
N ALA A 228 -9.95 -8.73 13.82
CA ALA A 228 -9.39 -8.09 12.63
C ALA A 228 -7.88 -7.83 12.75
N ARG A 229 -7.41 -7.35 13.89
CA ARG A 229 -5.97 -7.09 14.10
C ARG A 229 -5.12 -8.36 14.05
N ARG A 230 -5.68 -9.50 14.47
CA ARG A 230 -4.93 -10.76 14.51
C ARG A 230 -4.77 -11.44 13.15
N ILE A 231 -5.52 -11.03 12.13
CA ILE A 231 -5.38 -11.66 10.80
C ILE A 231 -3.95 -11.53 10.24
N THR A 232 -3.26 -10.43 10.55
CA THR A 232 -1.87 -10.24 10.09
C THR A 232 -0.91 -11.30 10.62
N THR A 233 -1.22 -11.93 11.77
CA THR A 233 -0.39 -12.99 12.36
C THR A 233 -0.54 -14.34 11.67
N ILE A 234 -1.56 -14.50 10.83
CA ILE A 234 -1.84 -15.74 10.08
C ILE A 234 -1.72 -15.57 8.57
N LEU A 235 -1.51 -14.34 8.08
CA LEU A 235 -1.22 -14.10 6.67
C LEU A 235 0.18 -14.64 6.31
N PRO A 236 0.38 -15.19 5.10
CA PRO A 236 1.72 -15.60 4.65
C PRO A 236 2.69 -14.41 4.67
N PRO A 237 3.98 -14.64 4.95
CA PRO A 237 4.99 -13.60 4.86
C PRO A 237 5.02 -13.01 3.44
N MET A 238 5.36 -11.73 3.32
CA MET A 238 5.53 -11.10 2.00
C MET A 238 6.75 -11.66 1.29
N THR A 239 6.65 -11.85 -0.03
CA THR A 239 7.83 -12.06 -0.87
C THR A 239 8.70 -10.79 -0.87
N ARG A 240 9.93 -10.92 -1.37
CA ARG A 240 10.82 -9.75 -1.47
C ARG A 240 10.23 -8.67 -2.38
N GLU A 241 9.60 -9.09 -3.49
CA GLU A 241 8.95 -8.21 -4.45
C GLU A 241 7.77 -7.48 -3.82
N GLU A 242 6.87 -8.21 -3.13
CA GLU A 242 5.76 -7.61 -2.38
C GLU A 242 6.26 -6.60 -1.33
N ALA A 243 7.30 -6.97 -0.57
CA ALA A 243 7.88 -6.12 0.45
C ALA A 243 8.51 -4.85 -0.12
N LEU A 244 9.17 -4.95 -1.29
CA LEU A 244 9.74 -3.81 -1.99
C LEU A 244 8.64 -2.88 -2.53
N GLU A 245 7.55 -3.43 -3.07
CA GLU A 245 6.42 -2.66 -3.59
C GLU A 245 5.73 -1.89 -2.47
N VAL A 246 5.46 -2.54 -1.33
CA VAL A 246 4.93 -1.88 -0.14
C VAL A 246 5.88 -0.77 0.34
N THR A 247 7.18 -1.05 0.39
CA THR A 247 8.19 -0.05 0.81
C THR A 247 8.21 1.17 -0.11
N LYS A 248 8.09 0.98 -1.44
CA LYS A 248 7.96 2.08 -2.41
C LYS A 248 6.74 2.95 -2.14
N ILE A 249 5.58 2.32 -1.86
CA ILE A 249 4.34 3.04 -1.54
C ILE A 249 4.53 3.92 -0.31
N TYR A 250 5.11 3.36 0.77
CA TYR A 250 5.35 4.11 2.01
C TYR A 250 6.43 5.18 1.85
N SER A 251 7.44 4.95 1.02
CA SER A 251 8.46 5.93 0.66
C SER A 251 7.82 7.15 -0.03
N VAL A 252 7.06 6.93 -1.10
CA VAL A 252 6.38 8.01 -1.85
C VAL A 252 5.35 8.75 -0.99
N ALA A 253 4.68 8.03 -0.09
CA ALA A 253 3.77 8.66 0.88
C ALA A 253 4.49 9.51 1.94
N GLY A 254 5.82 9.41 2.06
CA GLY A 254 6.62 10.07 3.10
C GLY A 254 6.44 9.44 4.49
N LEU A 255 5.96 8.20 4.53
CA LEU A 255 5.68 7.44 5.76
C LEU A 255 6.76 6.41 6.09
N PHE A 256 7.72 6.20 5.20
CA PHE A 256 8.82 5.27 5.42
C PHE A 256 9.84 5.88 6.39
N LYS A 257 10.09 5.19 7.50
CA LYS A 257 11.03 5.61 8.54
C LYS A 257 11.99 4.50 8.96
N ALA A 258 11.83 3.32 8.36
CA ALA A 258 12.63 2.15 8.70
C ALA A 258 13.99 2.17 7.97
N GLU A 259 14.95 1.43 8.52
CA GLU A 259 16.29 1.23 7.92
C GLU A 259 16.33 -0.05 7.05
N ASP A 260 15.25 -0.85 7.02
CA ASP A 260 15.07 -2.05 6.20
C ASP A 260 13.70 -2.06 5.52
N ILE A 261 13.54 -2.94 4.51
CA ILE A 261 12.27 -3.11 3.80
C ILE A 261 11.14 -3.47 4.77
N ILE A 262 9.94 -3.02 4.47
CA ILE A 262 8.74 -3.37 5.24
C ILE A 262 8.44 -4.84 4.99
N ARG A 263 8.65 -5.70 5.99
CA ARG A 263 8.42 -7.15 5.91
C ARG A 263 7.06 -7.57 6.46
N GLU A 264 6.47 -6.75 7.31
CA GLU A 264 5.15 -7.00 7.88
C GLU A 264 4.06 -6.51 6.92
N ARG A 265 3.02 -7.33 6.73
CA ARG A 265 1.87 -6.93 5.92
C ARG A 265 1.17 -5.73 6.55
N PRO A 266 0.93 -4.65 5.80
CA PRO A 266 0.28 -3.45 6.31
C PRO A 266 -1.11 -3.75 6.90
N PHE A 267 -1.43 -3.13 8.03
CA PHE A 267 -2.78 -3.09 8.59
C PHE A 267 -3.24 -1.64 8.69
N ARG A 268 -4.17 -1.25 7.82
CA ARG A 268 -4.71 0.12 7.79
C ARG A 268 -6.12 0.14 8.33
N SER A 269 -6.38 1.07 9.24
CA SER A 269 -7.68 1.21 9.91
C SER A 269 -8.08 2.69 9.95
N PRO A 270 -8.55 3.24 8.83
CA PRO A 270 -8.99 4.63 8.80
C PRO A 270 -10.27 4.82 9.61
N HIS A 271 -10.40 6.00 10.22
CA HIS A 271 -11.62 6.38 10.92
C HIS A 271 -12.75 6.67 9.92
N HIS A 272 -14.00 6.43 10.30
CA HIS A 272 -15.16 6.62 9.42
C HIS A 272 -15.36 8.07 8.92
N THR A 273 -14.74 9.06 9.56
CA THR A 273 -14.75 10.47 9.11
C THR A 273 -13.74 10.76 7.97
N ILE A 274 -13.02 9.76 7.48
CA ILE A 274 -12.06 9.95 6.41
C ILE A 274 -12.72 10.52 5.14
N SER A 275 -12.02 11.42 4.46
CA SER A 275 -12.47 11.93 3.16
C SER A 275 -12.22 10.91 2.04
N MET A 276 -12.93 11.06 0.92
CA MET A 276 -12.71 10.25 -0.28
C MET A 276 -11.23 10.31 -0.74
N ALA A 277 -10.63 11.51 -0.74
CA ALA A 277 -9.23 11.69 -1.10
C ALA A 277 -8.26 11.04 -0.09
N GLY A 278 -8.61 11.01 1.19
CA GLY A 278 -7.84 10.27 2.19
C GLY A 278 -7.89 8.77 1.98
N LEU A 279 -9.06 8.23 1.60
CA LEU A 279 -9.24 6.80 1.41
C LEU A 279 -8.55 6.29 0.13
N ILE A 280 -8.82 6.93 -1.03
CA ILE A 280 -8.31 6.45 -2.33
C ILE A 280 -6.97 7.09 -2.68
N GLY A 281 -6.72 8.27 -2.18
CA GLY A 281 -5.63 9.12 -2.62
C GLY A 281 -6.14 10.29 -3.47
N GLY A 282 -5.28 11.23 -3.73
CA GLY A 282 -5.60 12.43 -4.48
C GLY A 282 -4.94 13.67 -3.89
N GLY A 283 -5.57 14.81 -4.08
CA GLY A 283 -5.03 16.11 -3.72
C GLY A 283 -4.49 16.86 -4.93
N THR A 284 -3.91 18.03 -4.71
CA THR A 284 -3.27 18.85 -5.77
C THR A 284 -2.06 18.13 -6.35
N ILE A 285 -1.30 17.47 -5.48
CA ILE A 285 -0.25 16.49 -5.79
C ILE A 285 -0.83 15.14 -5.38
N PRO A 286 -1.12 14.23 -6.32
CA PRO A 286 -1.69 12.93 -5.99
C PRO A 286 -0.77 12.13 -5.08
N ARG A 287 -1.27 11.78 -3.89
CA ARG A 287 -0.59 10.91 -2.94
C ARG A 287 -1.36 9.61 -2.76
N PRO A 288 -0.68 8.49 -2.44
CA PRO A 288 -1.34 7.25 -2.06
C PRO A 288 -2.33 7.47 -0.91
N GLY A 289 -3.55 6.92 -1.05
CA GLY A 289 -4.54 6.88 0.03
C GLY A 289 -4.44 5.62 0.88
N GLU A 290 -5.31 5.47 1.89
CA GLU A 290 -5.33 4.32 2.79
C GLU A 290 -5.49 2.98 2.06
N VAL A 291 -6.22 2.94 0.94
CA VAL A 291 -6.41 1.76 0.09
C VAL A 291 -5.08 1.30 -0.51
N THR A 292 -4.27 2.24 -1.03
CA THR A 292 -2.93 1.95 -1.55
C THR A 292 -1.95 1.62 -0.41
N LEU A 293 -2.04 2.31 0.73
CA LEU A 293 -1.23 2.01 1.90
C LEU A 293 -1.53 0.63 2.51
N ALA A 294 -2.72 0.06 2.23
CA ALA A 294 -3.10 -1.29 2.62
C ALA A 294 -2.63 -2.37 1.62
N HIS A 295 -1.99 -1.99 0.52
CA HIS A 295 -1.54 -2.92 -0.52
C HIS A 295 -0.71 -4.07 0.05
N ASN A 296 -0.96 -5.29 -0.42
CA ASN A 296 -0.41 -6.55 0.09
C ASN A 296 -0.67 -6.81 1.58
N GLY A 297 -1.68 -6.14 2.15
CA GLY A 297 -2.04 -6.21 3.56
C GLY A 297 -3.53 -6.22 3.80
N VAL A 298 -3.97 -5.49 4.82
CA VAL A 298 -5.36 -5.48 5.30
C VAL A 298 -5.88 -4.05 5.40
N LEU A 299 -7.06 -3.82 4.83
CA LEU A 299 -7.85 -2.62 5.09
C LEU A 299 -8.99 -2.99 6.05
N PHE A 300 -8.95 -2.45 7.26
CA PHE A 300 -10.00 -2.66 8.26
C PHE A 300 -10.91 -1.45 8.36
N LEU A 301 -12.19 -1.65 8.11
CA LEU A 301 -13.22 -0.62 8.24
C LEU A 301 -14.16 -0.98 9.41
N ASP A 302 -13.94 -0.36 10.56
CA ASP A 302 -14.85 -0.50 11.70
C ASP A 302 -16.06 0.40 11.53
N GLU A 303 -17.20 0.01 12.09
CA GLU A 303 -18.46 0.76 11.99
C GLU A 303 -18.83 1.10 10.53
N LEU A 304 -18.74 0.12 9.63
CA LEU A 304 -18.92 0.29 8.20
C LEU A 304 -20.12 1.18 7.79
N PRO A 305 -21.34 1.07 8.41
CA PRO A 305 -22.47 1.92 8.06
C PRO A 305 -22.33 3.40 8.47
N GLU A 306 -21.30 3.76 9.23
CA GLU A 306 -21.05 5.15 9.64
C GLU A 306 -20.17 5.91 8.65
N PHE A 307 -19.51 5.21 7.72
CA PHE A 307 -18.82 5.87 6.61
C PHE A 307 -19.81 6.55 5.67
N PRO A 308 -19.50 7.74 5.14
CA PRO A 308 -20.29 8.36 4.10
C PRO A 308 -20.46 7.43 2.90
N ARG A 309 -21.68 7.30 2.37
CA ARG A 309 -21.98 6.40 1.25
C ARG A 309 -21.05 6.63 0.05
N ALA A 310 -20.75 7.89 -0.28
CA ALA A 310 -19.85 8.22 -1.37
C ALA A 310 -18.43 7.67 -1.15
N VAL A 311 -17.96 7.60 0.11
CA VAL A 311 -16.65 7.04 0.48
C VAL A 311 -16.65 5.51 0.34
N LEU A 312 -17.76 4.85 0.66
CA LEU A 312 -17.87 3.39 0.49
C LEU A 312 -17.97 2.97 -1.00
N GLU A 313 -18.68 3.76 -1.82
CA GLU A 313 -18.86 3.43 -3.25
C GLU A 313 -17.54 3.42 -4.03
N VAL A 314 -16.57 4.24 -3.65
CA VAL A 314 -15.28 4.29 -4.34
C VAL A 314 -14.40 3.07 -4.09
N LEU A 315 -14.68 2.27 -3.06
CA LEU A 315 -14.00 1.00 -2.81
C LEU A 315 -14.35 -0.08 -3.84
N ARG A 316 -15.42 0.10 -4.62
CA ARG A 316 -15.88 -0.91 -5.57
C ARG A 316 -14.84 -1.22 -6.64
N GLN A 317 -14.14 -0.19 -7.13
CA GLN A 317 -13.10 -0.37 -8.14
C GLN A 317 -11.87 -1.10 -7.56
N PRO A 318 -11.22 -0.65 -6.49
CA PRO A 318 -10.05 -1.35 -5.94
C PRO A 318 -10.34 -2.79 -5.48
N LEU A 319 -11.55 -3.08 -5.03
CA LEU A 319 -11.95 -4.46 -4.67
C LEU A 319 -12.14 -5.38 -5.89
N GLU A 320 -12.31 -4.86 -7.10
CA GLU A 320 -12.48 -5.63 -8.33
C GLU A 320 -11.18 -5.66 -9.15
N ASP A 321 -10.60 -4.47 -9.39
CA ASP A 321 -9.46 -4.28 -10.29
C ASP A 321 -8.11 -4.37 -9.57
N ARG A 322 -8.08 -4.27 -8.23
CA ARG A 322 -6.87 -4.21 -7.37
C ARG A 322 -5.96 -3.03 -7.70
N GLU A 323 -6.53 -2.02 -8.30
CA GLU A 323 -5.88 -0.78 -8.66
C GLU A 323 -6.80 0.40 -8.38
N VAL A 324 -6.19 1.54 -8.11
CA VAL A 324 -6.87 2.82 -7.98
C VAL A 324 -6.42 3.73 -9.11
N HIS A 325 -7.38 4.22 -9.90
CA HIS A 325 -7.12 5.18 -10.96
C HIS A 325 -7.47 6.60 -10.49
N ILE A 326 -6.47 7.47 -10.44
CA ILE A 326 -6.65 8.88 -10.10
C ILE A 326 -6.40 9.72 -11.34
N SER A 327 -7.48 10.12 -12.00
CA SER A 327 -7.41 10.98 -13.17
C SER A 327 -7.47 12.46 -12.78
N ARG A 328 -6.58 13.27 -13.35
CA ARG A 328 -6.51 14.73 -13.19
C ARG A 328 -6.35 15.36 -14.56
N VAL A 329 -6.59 16.67 -14.67
CA VAL A 329 -6.52 17.41 -15.94
C VAL A 329 -5.18 17.18 -16.67
N ASN A 330 -4.09 17.03 -15.93
CA ASN A 330 -2.75 16.97 -16.51
C ASN A 330 -2.04 15.61 -16.33
N ALA A 331 -2.66 14.62 -15.69
CA ALA A 331 -2.04 13.31 -15.46
C ALA A 331 -3.05 12.26 -14.97
N SER A 332 -2.84 11.02 -15.34
CA SER A 332 -3.51 9.86 -14.76
C SER A 332 -2.50 9.00 -14.01
N PHE A 333 -2.85 8.63 -12.79
CA PHE A 333 -2.02 7.80 -11.92
C PHE A 333 -2.74 6.50 -11.62
N VAL A 334 -2.02 5.40 -11.68
CA VAL A 334 -2.49 4.09 -11.26
C VAL A 334 -1.70 3.68 -10.02
N TYR A 335 -2.39 3.38 -8.95
CA TYR A 335 -1.79 2.89 -7.71
C TYR A 335 -2.27 1.47 -7.43
N PRO A 336 -1.39 0.54 -7.08
CA PRO A 336 -1.77 -0.82 -6.71
C PRO A 336 -2.56 -0.80 -5.40
N SER A 337 -3.52 -1.71 -5.27
CA SER A 337 -4.44 -1.81 -4.13
C SER A 337 -4.95 -3.23 -3.91
N ASP A 338 -4.06 -4.23 -3.99
CA ASP A 338 -4.39 -5.61 -3.65
C ASP A 338 -4.35 -5.78 -2.13
N PHE A 339 -5.50 -5.78 -1.48
CA PHE A 339 -5.66 -5.88 -0.03
C PHE A 339 -6.83 -6.78 0.35
N VAL A 340 -6.80 -7.33 1.54
CA VAL A 340 -7.96 -8.01 2.14
C VAL A 340 -8.80 -6.97 2.88
N LEU A 341 -10.06 -6.81 2.46
CA LEU A 341 -11.01 -5.97 3.19
C LEU A 341 -11.58 -6.77 4.37
N ILE A 342 -11.41 -6.23 5.57
CA ILE A 342 -12.16 -6.66 6.75
C ILE A 342 -13.05 -5.51 7.17
N ALA A 343 -14.35 -5.73 7.16
CA ALA A 343 -15.33 -4.76 7.59
C ALA A 343 -16.04 -5.25 8.85
N ALA A 344 -16.35 -4.33 9.75
CA ALA A 344 -17.14 -4.64 10.94
C ALA A 344 -18.35 -3.71 11.04
N MET A 345 -19.47 -4.25 11.49
CA MET A 345 -20.68 -3.47 11.72
C MET A 345 -21.49 -4.02 12.91
N ASN A 346 -22.33 -3.19 13.46
CA ASN A 346 -23.37 -3.64 14.38
C ASN A 346 -24.58 -4.16 13.57
N PRO A 347 -25.41 -5.05 14.13
CA PRO A 347 -26.56 -5.61 13.42
C PRO A 347 -27.72 -4.62 13.21
N CYS A 348 -27.75 -3.54 13.99
CA CYS A 348 -28.75 -2.47 13.94
C CYS A 348 -28.21 -1.20 14.62
N PRO A 349 -28.93 -0.05 14.59
CA PRO A 349 -28.48 1.17 15.25
C PRO A 349 -28.21 1.05 16.76
N CYS A 350 -29.05 0.32 17.51
CA CYS A 350 -28.80 0.08 18.93
C CYS A 350 -27.71 -1.00 19.19
N GLY A 351 -27.39 -1.82 18.19
CA GLY A 351 -26.37 -2.86 18.27
C GLY A 351 -26.81 -4.21 18.79
N TYR A 352 -28.07 -4.40 19.19
CA TYR A 352 -28.52 -5.58 19.92
C TYR A 352 -29.49 -6.50 19.16
N LEU A 353 -29.66 -6.31 17.85
CA LEU A 353 -30.54 -7.21 17.07
C LEU A 353 -29.96 -8.63 17.06
N GLY A 354 -30.74 -9.59 17.57
CA GLY A 354 -30.31 -10.98 17.70
C GLY A 354 -29.40 -11.27 18.90
N ASP A 355 -29.19 -10.31 19.79
CA ASP A 355 -28.48 -10.53 21.06
C ASP A 355 -29.42 -11.26 22.03
N PRO A 356 -29.02 -12.41 22.60
CA PRO A 356 -29.86 -13.17 23.53
C PRO A 356 -30.05 -12.49 24.88
N ASP A 357 -29.12 -11.64 25.31
CA ASP A 357 -29.08 -11.05 26.64
C ASP A 357 -29.68 -9.61 26.68
N HIS A 358 -29.71 -8.93 25.52
CA HIS A 358 -30.17 -7.56 25.40
C HIS A 358 -31.22 -7.43 24.28
N PRO A 359 -32.47 -7.04 24.60
CA PRO A 359 -33.51 -6.85 23.59
C PRO A 359 -33.19 -5.67 22.66
N CYS A 360 -33.37 -5.86 21.38
CA CYS A 360 -33.27 -4.78 20.40
C CYS A 360 -34.44 -3.81 20.54
N THR A 361 -34.14 -2.52 20.62
CA THR A 361 -35.13 -1.42 20.72
C THR A 361 -35.49 -0.77 19.39
N CYS A 362 -34.80 -1.14 18.30
CA CYS A 362 -35.01 -0.55 16.98
C CYS A 362 -36.29 -1.05 16.32
N SER A 363 -36.97 -0.15 15.62
CA SER A 363 -38.07 -0.50 14.73
C SER A 363 -37.53 -1.19 13.43
N ASP A 364 -38.39 -1.92 12.74
CA ASP A 364 -38.03 -2.55 11.46
C ASP A 364 -37.64 -1.53 10.40
N GLY A 365 -38.19 -0.31 10.48
CA GLY A 365 -37.83 0.81 9.60
C GLY A 365 -36.37 1.25 9.82
N GLU A 366 -35.96 1.40 11.08
CA GLU A 366 -34.59 1.80 11.45
C GLU A 366 -33.59 0.72 11.07
N ILE A 367 -33.89 -0.56 11.31
CA ILE A 367 -33.03 -1.68 10.93
C ILE A 367 -32.82 -1.71 9.41
N ARG A 368 -33.90 -1.57 8.64
CA ARG A 368 -33.82 -1.53 7.17
C ARG A 368 -33.04 -0.30 6.67
N SER A 369 -33.27 0.87 7.26
CA SER A 369 -32.56 2.10 6.90
C SER A 369 -31.07 1.97 7.19
N TYR A 370 -30.69 1.40 8.34
CA TYR A 370 -29.30 1.15 8.70
C TYR A 370 -28.60 0.21 7.73
N GLY A 371 -29.22 -0.92 7.37
CA GLY A 371 -28.66 -1.86 6.38
C GLY A 371 -28.52 -1.25 4.99
N ARG A 372 -29.41 -0.32 4.58
CA ARG A 372 -29.36 0.36 3.28
C ARG A 372 -28.23 1.39 3.15
N LYS A 373 -27.54 1.77 4.24
CA LYS A 373 -26.36 2.62 4.18
C LYS A 373 -25.24 1.95 3.37
N ILE A 374 -25.17 0.62 3.38
CA ILE A 374 -24.23 -0.17 2.57
C ILE A 374 -24.95 -0.61 1.30
N SER A 375 -24.38 -0.33 0.14
CA SER A 375 -25.00 -0.71 -1.13
C SER A 375 -24.89 -2.22 -1.39
N GLY A 376 -25.91 -2.78 -2.06
CA GLY A 376 -25.86 -4.19 -2.48
C GLY A 376 -24.61 -4.52 -3.30
N PRO A 377 -24.22 -3.71 -4.30
CA PRO A 377 -23.01 -3.94 -5.07
C PRO A 377 -21.71 -3.97 -4.25
N LEU A 378 -21.63 -3.26 -3.13
CA LEU A 378 -20.47 -3.35 -2.22
C LEU A 378 -20.52 -4.65 -1.40
N LEU A 379 -21.70 -4.99 -0.85
CA LEU A 379 -21.90 -6.26 -0.14
C LEU A 379 -21.62 -7.47 -1.03
N ASP A 380 -21.99 -7.40 -2.29
CA ASP A 380 -21.64 -8.43 -3.27
C ASP A 380 -20.13 -8.65 -3.45
N ARG A 381 -19.29 -7.69 -3.09
CA ARG A 381 -17.83 -7.79 -3.16
C ARG A 381 -17.18 -8.32 -1.88
N ILE A 382 -17.97 -8.59 -0.87
CA ILE A 382 -17.50 -9.22 0.36
C ILE A 382 -17.86 -10.72 0.31
N ASP A 383 -16.85 -11.58 0.44
CA ASP A 383 -16.99 -13.02 0.21
C ASP A 383 -17.58 -13.75 1.41
N LEU A 384 -17.15 -13.38 2.62
CA LEU A 384 -17.48 -14.02 3.87
C LEU A 384 -18.25 -13.07 4.78
N HIS A 385 -19.46 -13.44 5.13
CA HIS A 385 -20.29 -12.74 6.13
C HIS A 385 -20.33 -13.61 7.38
N VAL A 386 -19.86 -13.10 8.52
CA VAL A 386 -19.78 -13.87 9.76
C VAL A 386 -20.39 -13.10 10.93
N SER A 387 -21.18 -13.81 11.75
CA SER A 387 -21.69 -13.28 13.00
C SER A 387 -20.69 -13.47 14.12
N VAL A 388 -20.38 -12.38 14.84
CA VAL A 388 -19.43 -12.37 15.96
C VAL A 388 -20.23 -12.08 17.23
N MET A 389 -20.55 -13.12 17.97
CA MET A 389 -21.34 -13.04 19.20
C MET A 389 -20.44 -12.67 20.39
N ARG A 390 -21.05 -12.17 21.47
CA ARG A 390 -20.30 -11.97 22.71
C ARG A 390 -19.84 -13.32 23.28
N PRO A 391 -18.57 -13.40 23.75
CA PRO A 391 -18.12 -14.62 24.43
C PRO A 391 -18.88 -14.79 25.75
N LYS A 392 -19.21 -16.02 26.07
CA LYS A 392 -19.84 -16.36 27.36
C LYS A 392 -18.80 -16.23 28.48
N TYR A 393 -19.27 -15.93 29.70
CA TYR A 393 -18.38 -15.85 30.88
C TYR A 393 -17.54 -17.12 31.06
N SER A 394 -18.14 -18.31 30.84
CA SER A 394 -17.43 -19.60 30.88
C SER A 394 -16.30 -19.71 29.84
N GLU A 395 -16.45 -19.06 28.68
CA GLU A 395 -15.41 -19.05 27.64
C GLU A 395 -14.28 -18.10 28.05
N LEU A 396 -14.60 -16.92 28.64
CA LEU A 396 -13.61 -15.95 29.09
C LEU A 396 -12.75 -16.46 30.27
N THR A 397 -13.33 -17.31 31.11
CA THR A 397 -12.65 -17.87 32.30
C THR A 397 -12.01 -19.22 32.02
N ALA A 398 -12.17 -19.75 30.81
CA ALA A 398 -11.58 -21.04 30.44
C ALA A 398 -10.05 -20.94 30.43
N THR A 399 -9.40 -21.88 31.14
CA THR A 399 -7.94 -22.01 31.19
C THR A 399 -7.33 -22.57 29.90
N ILE A 400 -8.17 -23.11 29.01
CA ILE A 400 -7.74 -23.67 27.72
C ILE A 400 -7.47 -22.52 26.77
N LYS A 401 -6.20 -22.31 26.43
CA LYS A 401 -5.81 -21.38 25.36
C LYS A 401 -6.38 -21.82 24.03
N GLY A 402 -6.84 -20.88 23.23
CA GLY A 402 -7.24 -21.14 21.84
C GLY A 402 -6.09 -21.66 20.98
N GLU A 403 -6.37 -22.02 19.74
CA GLU A 403 -5.34 -22.40 18.78
C GLU A 403 -4.41 -21.21 18.48
N SER A 404 -3.09 -21.45 18.46
CA SER A 404 -2.10 -20.39 18.22
C SER A 404 -2.10 -19.91 16.78
N SER A 405 -1.75 -18.65 16.57
CA SER A 405 -1.53 -18.05 15.25
C SER A 405 -0.56 -18.89 14.41
N ALA A 406 0.49 -19.44 15.00
CA ALA A 406 1.50 -20.22 14.28
C ALA A 406 0.88 -21.46 13.60
N ARG A 407 0.02 -22.22 14.30
CA ARG A 407 -0.64 -23.40 13.73
C ARG A 407 -1.61 -23.03 12.60
N ILE A 408 -2.34 -21.95 12.76
CA ILE A 408 -3.24 -21.46 11.70
C ILE A 408 -2.42 -21.00 10.50
N ALA A 409 -1.33 -20.28 10.72
CA ALA A 409 -0.44 -19.80 9.67
C ALA A 409 0.19 -20.95 8.85
N GLU A 410 0.54 -22.08 9.50
CA GLU A 410 1.04 -23.28 8.81
C GLU A 410 0.01 -23.83 7.80
N ARG A 411 -1.27 -23.96 8.21
CA ARG A 411 -2.35 -24.41 7.31
C ARG A 411 -2.61 -23.40 6.18
N VAL A 412 -2.60 -22.12 6.52
CA VAL A 412 -2.75 -21.03 5.54
C VAL A 412 -1.62 -21.06 4.53
N ALA A 413 -0.37 -21.24 4.97
CA ALA A 413 0.79 -21.32 4.08
C ALA A 413 0.72 -22.55 3.15
N ALA A 414 0.30 -23.71 3.67
CA ALA A 414 0.11 -24.92 2.87
C ALA A 414 -0.97 -24.72 1.79
N ALA A 415 -2.12 -24.13 2.16
CA ALA A 415 -3.19 -23.83 1.22
C ALA A 415 -2.73 -22.82 0.14
N ARG A 416 -1.95 -21.79 0.51
CA ARG A 416 -1.39 -20.82 -0.43
C ARG A 416 -0.39 -21.44 -1.41
N ALA A 417 0.44 -22.37 -0.95
CA ALA A 417 1.36 -23.08 -1.83
C ALA A 417 0.60 -23.87 -2.92
N MET A 418 -0.48 -24.58 -2.56
CA MET A 418 -1.34 -25.27 -3.52
C MET A 418 -2.00 -24.30 -4.52
N GLN A 419 -2.42 -23.12 -4.06
CA GLN A 419 -3.01 -22.10 -4.93
C GLN A 419 -2.00 -21.52 -5.90
N SER A 420 -0.82 -21.16 -5.42
CA SER A 420 0.25 -20.59 -6.23
C SER A 420 0.73 -21.57 -7.31
N GLU A 421 0.86 -22.86 -6.98
CA GLU A 421 1.19 -23.92 -7.94
C GLU A 421 0.09 -24.05 -9.01
N ARG A 422 -1.17 -24.20 -8.60
CA ARG A 422 -2.32 -24.34 -9.50
C ARG A 422 -2.55 -23.15 -10.42
N LEU A 423 -2.25 -21.94 -9.93
CA LEU A 423 -2.52 -20.67 -10.63
C LEU A 423 -1.26 -20.07 -11.30
N SER A 424 -0.14 -20.78 -11.31
CA SER A 424 1.16 -20.31 -11.81
C SER A 424 1.13 -19.87 -13.27
N GLU A 425 0.40 -20.59 -14.14
CA GLU A 425 0.25 -20.25 -15.57
C GLU A 425 -0.38 -18.86 -15.80
N TRP A 426 -1.17 -18.36 -14.85
CA TRP A 426 -1.82 -17.04 -14.92
C TRP A 426 -1.13 -15.98 -14.05
N HIS A 427 0.02 -16.28 -13.46
CA HIS A 427 0.73 -15.40 -12.53
C HIS A 427 -0.14 -14.92 -11.36
N MET A 428 -1.06 -15.78 -10.89
CA MET A 428 -1.94 -15.54 -9.75
C MET A 428 -1.45 -16.29 -8.52
N GLN A 429 -1.62 -15.71 -7.34
CA GLN A 429 -1.11 -16.27 -6.09
C GLN A 429 -2.19 -16.82 -5.16
N ASN A 430 -3.45 -16.45 -5.38
CA ASN A 430 -4.55 -16.82 -4.49
C ASN A 430 -5.89 -16.93 -5.22
N ASN A 431 -6.84 -17.64 -4.56
CA ASN A 431 -8.13 -17.93 -5.17
C ASN A 431 -9.02 -16.70 -5.39
N ALA A 432 -8.87 -15.61 -4.60
CA ALA A 432 -9.65 -14.40 -4.83
C ALA A 432 -9.29 -13.74 -6.17
N GLN A 433 -8.07 -14.01 -6.69
CA GLN A 433 -7.63 -13.48 -7.98
C GLN A 433 -8.28 -14.16 -9.20
N MET A 434 -8.84 -15.36 -9.05
CA MET A 434 -9.44 -16.09 -10.16
C MET A 434 -10.58 -15.31 -10.82
N GLY A 435 -10.59 -15.24 -12.13
CA GLY A 435 -11.73 -14.84 -12.93
C GLY A 435 -12.59 -16.04 -13.33
N HIS A 436 -13.66 -15.81 -14.07
CA HIS A 436 -14.58 -16.87 -14.50
C HIS A 436 -13.89 -17.99 -15.32
N ARG A 437 -12.88 -17.66 -16.11
CA ARG A 437 -12.12 -18.66 -16.88
C ARG A 437 -11.36 -19.60 -15.96
N GLN A 438 -10.58 -19.06 -15.02
CA GLN A 438 -9.80 -19.86 -14.08
C GLN A 438 -10.70 -20.73 -13.20
N LEU A 439 -11.86 -20.20 -12.77
CA LEU A 439 -12.83 -21.00 -12.01
C LEU A 439 -13.30 -22.23 -12.77
N ARG A 440 -13.62 -22.11 -14.06
CA ARG A 440 -14.02 -23.24 -14.91
C ARG A 440 -12.93 -24.29 -15.09
N GLU A 441 -11.69 -23.83 -15.23
CA GLU A 441 -10.55 -24.72 -15.51
C GLU A 441 -10.04 -25.42 -14.23
N THR A 442 -10.06 -24.72 -13.07
CA THR A 442 -9.40 -25.20 -11.85
C THR A 442 -10.33 -25.62 -10.73
N CYS A 443 -11.62 -25.23 -10.76
CA CYS A 443 -12.56 -25.49 -9.67
C CYS A 443 -13.67 -26.46 -10.11
N ARG A 444 -13.29 -27.71 -10.37
CA ARG A 444 -14.26 -28.74 -10.76
C ARG A 444 -15.04 -29.24 -9.52
N LEU A 445 -16.36 -29.14 -9.59
CA LEU A 445 -17.28 -29.70 -8.61
C LEU A 445 -17.62 -31.15 -9.03
N ASN A 446 -17.80 -32.03 -8.06
CA ASN A 446 -18.41 -33.34 -8.33
C ASN A 446 -19.95 -33.20 -8.56
N ALA A 447 -20.63 -34.28 -8.97
CA ALA A 447 -22.05 -34.23 -9.28
C ALA A 447 -22.90 -33.78 -8.07
N GLU A 448 -22.60 -34.27 -6.86
CA GLU A 448 -23.33 -33.92 -5.64
C GLU A 448 -23.13 -32.44 -5.24
N GLY A 449 -21.90 -31.92 -5.33
CA GLY A 449 -21.60 -30.54 -5.05
C GLY A 449 -22.25 -29.58 -6.06
N SER A 450 -22.30 -29.98 -7.34
CA SER A 450 -22.99 -29.23 -8.39
C SER A 450 -24.51 -29.17 -8.16
N GLU A 451 -25.10 -30.26 -7.73
CA GLU A 451 -26.53 -30.35 -7.43
C GLU A 451 -26.89 -29.48 -6.21
N LEU A 452 -26.12 -29.58 -5.12
CA LEU A 452 -26.29 -28.77 -3.93
C LEU A 452 -26.23 -27.27 -4.29
N LEU A 453 -25.22 -26.86 -5.09
CA LEU A 453 -25.05 -25.47 -5.49
C LEU A 453 -26.21 -25.02 -6.38
N ARG A 454 -26.71 -25.86 -7.31
CA ARG A 454 -27.87 -25.59 -8.15
C ARG A 454 -29.12 -25.32 -7.32
N GLU A 455 -29.43 -26.21 -6.37
CA GLU A 455 -30.60 -26.03 -5.49
C GLU A 455 -30.58 -24.73 -4.71
N VAL A 456 -29.40 -24.39 -4.14
CA VAL A 456 -29.25 -23.16 -3.38
C VAL A 456 -29.31 -21.91 -4.28
N PHE A 457 -28.72 -21.99 -5.49
CA PHE A 457 -28.77 -20.91 -6.47
C PHE A 457 -30.21 -20.55 -6.85
N GLU A 458 -31.05 -21.58 -7.12
CA GLU A 458 -32.46 -21.42 -7.46
C GLU A 458 -33.30 -20.91 -6.28
N LYS A 459 -33.13 -21.52 -5.08
CA LYS A 459 -33.88 -21.15 -3.87
C LYS A 459 -33.58 -19.72 -3.37
N LEU A 460 -32.35 -19.29 -3.45
CA LEU A 460 -31.89 -18.00 -2.91
C LEU A 460 -31.78 -16.90 -3.98
N HIS A 461 -32.11 -17.20 -5.24
CA HIS A 461 -32.00 -16.27 -6.38
C HIS A 461 -30.65 -15.59 -6.45
N LEU A 462 -29.56 -16.37 -6.34
CA LEU A 462 -28.21 -15.86 -6.31
C LEU A 462 -27.81 -15.21 -7.66
N SER A 463 -26.97 -14.18 -7.61
CA SER A 463 -26.38 -13.61 -8.81
C SER A 463 -25.23 -14.46 -9.35
N ALA A 464 -24.86 -14.30 -10.64
CA ALA A 464 -23.68 -14.98 -11.20
C ALA A 464 -22.40 -14.65 -10.41
N ARG A 465 -22.26 -13.40 -9.92
CA ARG A 465 -21.14 -13.02 -9.06
C ARG A 465 -21.13 -13.78 -7.74
N SER A 466 -22.29 -13.98 -7.13
CA SER A 466 -22.41 -14.78 -5.91
C SER A 466 -22.02 -16.23 -6.13
N TYR A 467 -22.38 -16.79 -7.29
CA TYR A 467 -21.97 -18.13 -7.72
C TYR A 467 -20.44 -18.27 -7.78
N ASP A 468 -19.77 -17.39 -8.53
CA ASP A 468 -18.31 -17.42 -8.67
C ASP A 468 -17.60 -17.31 -7.31
N ARG A 469 -18.13 -16.49 -6.39
CA ARG A 469 -17.56 -16.32 -5.04
C ARG A 469 -17.73 -17.56 -4.17
N ILE A 470 -18.90 -18.18 -4.18
CA ILE A 470 -19.12 -19.44 -3.45
C ILE A 470 -18.10 -20.48 -3.92
N ILE A 471 -17.84 -20.58 -5.24
CA ILE A 471 -16.86 -21.51 -5.77
C ILE A 471 -15.44 -21.16 -5.30
N LYS A 472 -15.04 -19.87 -5.32
CA LYS A 472 -13.73 -19.42 -4.82
C LYS A 472 -13.52 -19.78 -3.36
N VAL A 473 -14.52 -19.51 -2.51
CA VAL A 473 -14.48 -19.85 -1.09
C VAL A 473 -14.45 -21.35 -0.88
N SER A 474 -15.28 -22.11 -1.60
CA SER A 474 -15.29 -23.58 -1.54
C SER A 474 -13.93 -24.18 -1.95
N ARG A 475 -13.28 -23.59 -2.98
CA ARG A 475 -11.93 -24.00 -3.39
C ARG A 475 -10.91 -23.73 -2.29
N THR A 476 -10.99 -22.57 -1.64
CA THR A 476 -10.11 -22.24 -0.52
C THR A 476 -10.29 -23.15 0.67
N ILE A 477 -11.55 -23.53 1.00
CA ILE A 477 -11.84 -24.51 2.07
C ILE A 477 -11.25 -25.86 1.73
N ALA A 478 -11.38 -26.30 0.47
CA ALA A 478 -10.79 -27.55 0.01
C ALA A 478 -9.24 -27.52 0.03
N ASP A 479 -8.61 -26.38 -0.32
CA ASP A 479 -7.16 -26.19 -0.19
C ASP A 479 -6.71 -26.29 1.27
N LEU A 480 -7.45 -25.68 2.21
CA LEU A 480 -7.19 -25.79 3.65
C LEU A 480 -7.38 -27.24 4.18
N ALA A 481 -8.24 -28.02 3.53
CA ALA A 481 -8.40 -29.44 3.82
C ALA A 481 -7.35 -30.33 3.10
N GLY A 482 -6.44 -29.74 2.31
CA GLY A 482 -5.41 -30.47 1.57
C GLY A 482 -5.95 -31.33 0.43
N THR A 483 -7.15 -30.99 -0.13
CA THR A 483 -7.79 -31.79 -1.18
C THR A 483 -7.77 -31.06 -2.53
N SER A 484 -7.53 -31.81 -3.61
CA SER A 484 -7.58 -31.29 -4.98
C SER A 484 -9.01 -31.08 -5.49
N GLU A 485 -9.97 -31.80 -4.96
CA GLU A 485 -11.39 -31.76 -5.36
C GLU A 485 -12.23 -30.94 -4.37
N ILE A 486 -13.20 -30.22 -4.90
CA ILE A 486 -14.22 -29.53 -4.11
C ILE A 486 -15.35 -30.50 -3.80
N LYS A 487 -15.47 -30.93 -2.53
CA LYS A 487 -16.52 -31.83 -2.05
C LYS A 487 -17.78 -31.04 -1.62
N PRO A 488 -18.95 -31.69 -1.51
CA PRO A 488 -20.20 -31.08 -1.06
C PRO A 488 -20.07 -30.35 0.30
N GLU A 489 -19.30 -30.89 1.23
CA GLU A 489 -19.03 -30.31 2.54
C GLU A 489 -18.34 -28.93 2.44
N HIS A 490 -17.43 -28.76 1.48
CA HIS A 490 -16.76 -27.47 1.25
C HIS A 490 -17.73 -26.42 0.69
N VAL A 491 -18.67 -26.85 -0.17
CA VAL A 491 -19.72 -25.98 -0.70
C VAL A 491 -20.69 -25.58 0.41
N ALA A 492 -21.10 -26.55 1.26
CA ALA A 492 -22.00 -26.30 2.40
C ALA A 492 -21.38 -25.29 3.40
N GLU A 493 -20.07 -25.45 3.72
CA GLU A 493 -19.36 -24.50 4.58
C GLU A 493 -19.32 -23.11 3.93
N ALA A 494 -18.97 -23.00 2.64
CA ALA A 494 -18.93 -21.72 1.92
C ALA A 494 -20.29 -21.01 1.90
N LEU A 495 -21.38 -21.76 1.73
CA LEU A 495 -22.74 -21.24 1.76
C LEU A 495 -23.13 -20.69 3.14
N SER A 496 -22.60 -21.24 4.23
CA SER A 496 -22.88 -20.76 5.59
C SER A 496 -22.42 -19.32 5.82
N TYR A 497 -21.46 -18.84 5.02
CA TYR A 497 -20.94 -17.45 5.10
C TYR A 497 -21.69 -16.46 4.19
N ARG A 498 -22.78 -16.83 3.48
CA ARG A 498 -23.41 -15.91 2.49
C ARG A 498 -24.68 -15.18 2.96
N ASN A 499 -25.33 -15.55 4.06
CA ASN A 499 -26.67 -15.06 4.39
C ASN A 499 -26.80 -14.46 5.80
N MET A 500 -25.87 -13.62 6.22
CA MET A 500 -25.79 -13.15 7.61
C MET A 500 -26.17 -11.65 7.82
N LEU A 501 -26.91 -11.02 6.91
CA LEU A 501 -27.57 -9.75 7.30
C LEU A 501 -28.75 -10.09 8.21
N PRO A 502 -28.75 -9.60 9.46
CA PRO A 502 -29.79 -9.93 10.41
C PRO A 502 -31.14 -9.45 9.88
N ARG A 503 -32.08 -10.39 9.80
CA ARG A 503 -33.50 -10.11 9.59
C ARG A 503 -34.22 -10.49 10.88
N ARG A 504 -35.21 -9.69 11.32
CA ARG A 504 -36.19 -10.20 12.29
C ARG A 504 -36.88 -11.38 11.61
N SER A 505 -36.77 -12.56 12.22
CA SER A 505 -37.54 -13.75 11.88
C SER A 505 -39.02 -13.49 12.06
#